data_f4b88e30745f0053621be652f625aa83
#
_entry.id   f4b88e30745f0053621be652f625aa83
#
_cell.length_a   1.000
_cell.length_b   1.000
_cell.length_c   1.000
_cell.angle_alpha   90.00
_cell.angle_beta   90.00
_cell.angle_gamma   90.00
#
_symmetry.space_group_name_H-M   'P 1'
#
loop_
_entity.id
_entity.type
_entity.pdbx_description
1 polymer ?
#
loop_
_entity_poly.entity_id
_entity_poly.type
_entity_poly.pdbx_seq_one_letter_code
_entity_poly.pdbx_strand_id
1 'polypeptide(L)'
;MLSVICPIYNEEKYIAKCIDSILAQDYPKDDLEVIFVDGMSTDRTREIVAEYTAKYPFIRLIDNPERIVPPAMNKGILASKGDIIMRLDAHSTYASNYFSVLVKALYDLGADNVGAVCKT
;
A
#
# COMPACT_ATOMS: atom_id res chain seq x y z
N MET A 1 6.11 -4.33 12.08
CA MET A 1 5.13 -4.49 10.99
C MET A 1 5.33 -3.42 9.93
N LEU A 2 5.24 -3.80 8.68
CA LEU A 2 5.27 -2.87 7.54
C LEU A 2 3.84 -2.49 7.17
N SER A 3 3.56 -1.19 7.11
CA SER A 3 2.28 -0.67 6.63
C SER A 3 2.48 -0.04 5.25
N VAL A 4 1.84 -0.62 4.25
CA VAL A 4 1.90 -0.15 2.86
C VAL A 4 0.66 0.70 2.61
N ILE A 5 0.86 1.93 2.16
CA ILE A 5 -0.22 2.87 1.89
C ILE A 5 -0.21 3.22 0.39
N CYS A 6 -1.34 3.00 -0.24
CA CYS A 6 -1.50 3.20 -1.68
C CYS A 6 -2.72 4.08 -1.95
N PRO A 7 -2.53 5.38 -2.22
CA PRO A 7 -3.62 6.24 -2.67
C PRO A 7 -4.09 5.80 -4.05
N ILE A 8 -5.40 5.71 -4.25
CA ILE A 8 -5.99 5.27 -5.52
C ILE A 8 -7.16 6.17 -5.93
N TYR A 9 -7.32 6.35 -7.23
CA TYR A 9 -8.48 6.98 -7.83
C TYR A 9 -8.60 6.54 -9.29
N ASN A 10 -9.72 5.84 -9.62
CA ASN A 10 -10.00 5.36 -10.98
C ASN A 10 -8.83 4.59 -11.60
N GLU A 11 -8.43 3.52 -10.91
CA GLU A 11 -7.28 2.68 -11.26
C GLU A 11 -7.70 1.30 -11.81
N GLU A 12 -8.92 1.13 -12.32
CA GLU A 12 -9.42 -0.20 -12.68
C GLU A 12 -8.54 -0.95 -13.68
N LYS A 13 -7.78 -0.23 -14.52
CA LYS A 13 -6.89 -0.86 -15.52
C LYS A 13 -5.64 -1.48 -14.90
N TYR A 14 -5.22 -0.99 -13.74
CA TYR A 14 -3.91 -1.33 -13.16
C TYR A 14 -3.99 -1.97 -11.79
N ILE A 15 -5.09 -1.75 -11.05
CA ILE A 15 -5.14 -2.10 -9.62
C ILE A 15 -4.98 -3.60 -9.36
N ALA A 16 -5.57 -4.45 -10.20
CA ALA A 16 -5.46 -5.90 -10.02
C ALA A 16 -4.01 -6.37 -10.15
N LYS A 17 -3.29 -5.89 -11.15
CA LYS A 17 -1.88 -6.24 -11.34
C LYS A 17 -1.01 -5.73 -10.21
N CYS A 18 -1.30 -4.52 -9.72
CA CYS A 18 -0.60 -3.96 -8.56
C CYS A 18 -0.79 -4.85 -7.34
N ILE A 19 -2.03 -5.22 -7.02
CA ILE A 19 -2.33 -6.09 -5.87
C ILE A 19 -1.67 -7.46 -6.04
N ASP A 20 -1.71 -8.04 -7.23
CA ASP A 20 -1.08 -9.33 -7.48
C ASP A 20 0.44 -9.26 -7.23
N SER A 21 1.08 -8.14 -7.60
CA SER A 21 2.51 -7.97 -7.33
C SER A 21 2.80 -7.78 -5.84
N ILE A 22 1.86 -7.21 -5.08
CA ILE A 22 1.96 -7.13 -3.61
C ILE A 22 1.85 -8.52 -2.99
N LEU A 23 0.90 -9.33 -3.46
CA LEU A 23 0.72 -10.70 -2.97
C LEU A 23 1.92 -11.58 -3.27
N ALA A 24 2.65 -11.30 -4.36
CA ALA A 24 3.83 -12.06 -4.77
C ALA A 24 5.10 -11.63 -4.03
N GLN A 25 5.05 -10.63 -3.16
CA GLN A 25 6.22 -10.19 -2.40
C GLN A 25 6.70 -11.29 -1.46
N ASP A 26 8.02 -11.36 -1.30
CA ASP A 26 8.66 -12.32 -0.39
C ASP A 26 8.63 -11.88 1.08
N TYR A 27 7.93 -10.80 1.39
CA TYR A 27 7.75 -10.26 2.73
C TYR A 27 6.67 -11.04 3.49
N PRO A 28 6.88 -11.38 4.78
CA PRO A 28 5.88 -12.13 5.55
C PRO A 28 4.54 -11.41 5.64
N LYS A 29 3.46 -12.11 5.28
CA LYS A 29 2.11 -11.52 5.23
C LYS A 29 1.52 -11.27 6.62
N ASP A 30 2.02 -11.95 7.65
CA ASP A 30 1.61 -11.71 9.04
C ASP A 30 2.32 -10.50 9.67
N ASP A 31 3.31 -9.94 8.97
CA ASP A 31 4.03 -8.73 9.38
C ASP A 31 3.80 -7.57 8.40
N LEU A 32 2.68 -7.60 7.71
CA LEU A 32 2.33 -6.69 6.63
C LEU A 32 0.87 -6.29 6.72
N GLU A 33 0.58 -5.01 6.54
CA GLU A 33 -0.77 -4.53 6.23
C GLU A 33 -0.70 -3.65 4.99
N VAL A 34 -1.74 -3.69 4.18
CA VAL A 34 -1.85 -2.89 2.96
C VAL A 34 -3.13 -2.08 3.04
N ILE A 35 -3.02 -0.77 2.94
CA ILE A 35 -4.14 0.15 3.05
C ILE A 35 -4.29 0.90 1.73
N PHE A 36 -5.36 0.60 1.01
CA PHE A 36 -5.76 1.36 -0.18
C PHE A 36 -6.66 2.50 0.28
N VAL A 37 -6.26 3.72 -0.06
CA VAL A 37 -7.01 4.93 0.29
C VAL A 37 -7.65 5.46 -0.99
N ASP A 38 -8.94 5.22 -1.14
CA ASP A 38 -9.66 5.50 -2.38
C ASP A 38 -10.26 6.90 -2.38
N GLY A 39 -9.94 7.67 -3.42
CA GLY A 39 -10.46 9.01 -3.65
C GLY A 39 -11.90 9.03 -4.18
N MET A 40 -12.71 8.06 -3.79
CA MET A 40 -14.11 7.92 -4.23
C MET A 40 -14.20 7.62 -5.72
N SER A 41 -13.49 6.57 -6.16
CA SER A 41 -13.46 6.13 -7.55
C SER A 41 -14.88 5.90 -8.10
N THR A 42 -15.06 6.28 -9.35
CA THR A 42 -16.34 6.15 -10.05
C THR A 42 -16.35 4.97 -11.04
N ASP A 43 -15.21 4.32 -11.21
CA ASP A 43 -15.07 3.13 -12.04
C ASP A 43 -15.15 1.85 -11.19
N ARG A 44 -14.57 0.73 -11.66
CA ARG A 44 -14.61 -0.54 -10.95
C ARG A 44 -13.51 -0.72 -9.90
N THR A 45 -12.70 0.30 -9.65
CA THR A 45 -11.56 0.22 -8.72
C THR A 45 -12.00 -0.31 -7.35
N ARG A 46 -13.03 0.28 -6.74
CA ARG A 46 -13.51 -0.12 -5.41
C ARG A 46 -13.99 -1.56 -5.38
N GLU A 47 -14.70 -1.97 -6.41
CA GLU A 47 -15.20 -3.34 -6.56
C GLU A 47 -14.05 -4.34 -6.63
N ILE A 48 -13.04 -4.04 -7.42
CA ILE A 48 -11.86 -4.91 -7.57
C ILE A 48 -11.11 -5.04 -6.24
N VAL A 49 -10.85 -3.93 -5.57
CA VAL A 49 -10.16 -3.96 -4.27
C VAL A 49 -10.99 -4.73 -3.24
N ALA A 50 -12.30 -4.56 -3.24
CA ALA A 50 -13.18 -5.25 -2.29
C ALA A 50 -13.10 -6.77 -2.44
N GLU A 51 -12.93 -7.29 -3.66
CA GLU A 51 -12.72 -8.73 -3.89
C GLU A 51 -11.46 -9.22 -3.19
N TYR A 52 -10.38 -8.45 -3.23
CA TYR A 52 -9.13 -8.80 -2.55
C TYR A 52 -9.26 -8.67 -1.02
N THR A 53 -9.93 -7.64 -0.53
CA THR A 53 -10.11 -7.48 0.93
C THR A 53 -10.90 -8.64 1.53
N ALA A 54 -11.83 -9.22 0.78
CA ALA A 54 -12.61 -10.37 1.23
C ALA A 54 -11.75 -11.64 1.37
N LYS A 55 -10.68 -11.76 0.57
CA LYS A 55 -9.80 -12.93 0.59
C LYS A 55 -8.59 -12.77 1.51
N TYR A 56 -8.11 -11.54 1.69
CA TYR A 56 -6.85 -11.26 2.36
C TYR A 56 -7.08 -10.26 3.49
N PRO A 57 -7.16 -10.72 4.75
CA PRO A 57 -7.45 -9.83 5.89
C PRO A 57 -6.44 -8.70 6.11
N PHE A 58 -5.22 -8.85 5.61
CA PHE A 58 -4.21 -7.81 5.73
C PHE A 58 -4.37 -6.65 4.73
N ILE A 59 -5.33 -6.77 3.79
CA ILE A 59 -5.64 -5.71 2.81
C ILE A 59 -6.91 -4.98 3.26
N ARG A 60 -6.84 -3.66 3.31
CA ARG A 60 -7.94 -2.79 3.72
C ARG A 60 -8.19 -1.71 2.70
N LEU A 61 -9.43 -1.24 2.63
CA LEU A 61 -9.86 -0.13 1.78
C LEU A 61 -10.49 0.94 2.68
N ILE A 62 -10.00 2.16 2.59
CA ILE A 62 -10.58 3.30 3.30
C ILE A 62 -10.89 4.44 2.32
N ASP A 63 -11.79 5.32 2.71
CA ASP A 63 -12.27 6.39 1.83
C ASP A 63 -11.51 7.70 2.05
N ASN A 64 -11.26 8.40 0.95
CA ASN A 64 -10.72 9.76 0.97
C ASN A 64 -11.58 10.66 0.09
N PRO A 65 -12.64 11.28 0.64
CA PRO A 65 -13.54 12.15 -0.16
C PRO A 65 -12.84 13.36 -0.77
N GLU A 66 -11.68 13.76 -0.26
CA GLU A 66 -10.93 14.90 -0.74
C GLU A 66 -10.17 14.63 -2.05
N ARG A 67 -9.96 13.35 -2.39
CA ARG A 67 -9.38 12.86 -3.66
C ARG A 67 -7.92 13.23 -3.93
N ILE A 68 -7.23 13.92 -3.04
CA ILE A 68 -5.85 14.33 -3.24
C ILE A 68 -4.88 13.51 -2.37
N VAL A 69 -3.63 13.40 -2.83
CA VAL A 69 -2.65 12.48 -2.24
C VAL A 69 -2.27 12.84 -0.80
N PRO A 70 -1.99 14.11 -0.43
CA PRO A 70 -1.60 14.40 0.96
C PRO A 70 -2.66 13.97 1.98
N PRO A 71 -3.97 14.27 1.86
CA PRO A 71 -4.97 13.74 2.76
C PRO A 71 -5.08 12.21 2.73
N ALA A 72 -4.89 11.58 1.54
CA ALA A 72 -4.91 10.14 1.42
C ALA A 72 -3.79 9.51 2.24
N MET A 73 -2.57 10.02 2.12
CA MET A 73 -1.43 9.53 2.89
C MET A 73 -1.65 9.73 4.39
N ASN A 74 -2.16 10.88 4.81
CA ASN A 74 -2.45 11.15 6.21
C ASN A 74 -3.48 10.18 6.78
N LYS A 75 -4.56 9.91 6.04
CA LYS A 75 -5.58 8.94 6.45
C LYS A 75 -4.99 7.53 6.57
N GLY A 76 -4.17 7.14 5.60
CA GLY A 76 -3.49 5.84 5.63
C GLY A 76 -2.56 5.71 6.83
N ILE A 77 -1.76 6.73 7.09
CA ILE A 77 -0.84 6.73 8.24
C ILE A 77 -1.61 6.63 9.55
N LEU A 78 -2.69 7.40 9.71
CA LEU A 78 -3.52 7.35 10.91
C LEU A 78 -4.18 5.99 11.11
N ALA A 79 -4.52 5.30 10.02
CA ALA A 79 -5.12 3.97 10.07
C ALA A 79 -4.10 2.86 10.25
N SER A 80 -2.81 3.15 10.04
CA SER A 80 -1.75 2.14 10.05
C SER A 80 -1.35 1.73 11.47
N LYS A 81 -0.89 0.48 11.59
CA LYS A 81 -0.40 -0.08 12.85
C LYS A 81 1.09 -0.37 12.83
N GLY A 82 1.72 -0.26 11.66
CA GLY A 82 3.12 -0.58 11.51
C GLY A 82 4.05 0.52 11.99
N ASP A 83 5.27 0.14 12.31
CA ASP A 83 6.35 1.06 12.66
C ASP A 83 7.16 1.50 11.44
N ILE A 84 6.94 0.87 10.30
CA ILE A 84 7.53 1.24 9.01
C ILE A 84 6.39 1.51 8.03
N ILE A 85 6.46 2.62 7.33
CA ILE A 85 5.47 3.04 6.34
C ILE A 85 6.11 2.97 4.95
N MET A 86 5.40 2.37 4.01
CA MET A 86 5.80 2.32 2.60
C MET A 86 4.69 2.91 1.75
N ARG A 87 5.05 3.80 0.84
CA ARG A 87 4.12 4.35 -0.15
C ARG A 87 4.24 3.56 -1.45
N LEU A 88 3.11 3.16 -2.02
CA LEU A 88 3.05 2.52 -3.34
C LEU A 88 2.17 3.31 -4.29
N ASP A 89 2.42 3.09 -5.57
CA ASP A 89 1.68 3.63 -6.69
C ASP A 89 0.90 2.49 -7.36
N ALA A 90 -0.40 2.69 -7.56
CA ALA A 90 -1.27 1.67 -8.14
C ALA A 90 -1.04 1.44 -9.64
N HIS A 91 -0.35 2.35 -10.33
CA HIS A 91 -0.02 2.18 -11.76
C HIS A 91 1.12 1.20 -11.99
N SER A 92 1.87 0.86 -10.95
CA SER A 92 3.11 0.10 -11.06
C SER A 92 2.93 -1.33 -10.58
N THR A 93 3.82 -2.20 -11.06
CA THR A 93 4.01 -3.54 -10.48
C THR A 93 5.40 -3.59 -9.87
N TYR A 94 5.60 -4.49 -8.91
CA TYR A 94 6.81 -4.49 -8.10
C TYR A 94 7.48 -5.86 -8.15
N ALA A 95 8.82 -5.87 -8.21
CA ALA A 95 9.60 -7.09 -8.14
C ALA A 95 9.31 -7.81 -6.81
N SER A 96 9.39 -9.13 -6.80
CA SER A 96 9.01 -9.95 -5.64
C SER A 96 9.81 -9.67 -4.37
N ASN A 97 10.98 -9.03 -4.48
CA ASN A 97 11.83 -8.66 -3.36
C ASN A 97 11.81 -7.16 -3.03
N TYR A 98 10.89 -6.40 -3.62
CA TYR A 98 10.87 -4.95 -3.49
C TYR A 98 10.72 -4.51 -2.03
N PHE A 99 9.78 -5.11 -1.30
CA PHE A 99 9.55 -4.76 0.10
C PHE A 99 10.74 -5.13 0.99
N SER A 100 11.24 -6.34 0.86
CA SER A 100 12.34 -6.82 1.70
C SER A 100 13.63 -6.03 1.44
N VAL A 101 13.92 -5.70 0.19
CA VAL A 101 15.11 -4.90 -0.16
C VAL A 101 15.04 -3.51 0.45
N LEU A 102 13.88 -2.83 0.34
CA LEU A 102 13.75 -1.46 0.87
C LEU A 102 13.77 -1.44 2.40
N VAL A 103 13.10 -2.37 3.05
CA VAL A 103 13.10 -2.46 4.52
C VAL A 103 14.51 -2.77 5.02
N LYS A 104 15.21 -3.70 4.38
CA LYS A 104 16.59 -4.03 4.73
C LYS A 104 17.52 -2.81 4.56
N ALA A 105 17.38 -2.07 3.47
CA ALA A 105 18.16 -0.87 3.22
C ALA A 105 17.91 0.20 4.30
N LEU A 106 16.68 0.37 4.73
CA LEU A 106 16.32 1.31 5.78
C LEU A 106 17.07 1.00 7.09
N TYR A 107 17.11 -0.27 7.49
CA TYR A 107 17.82 -0.69 8.70
C TYR A 107 19.34 -0.66 8.53
N ASP A 108 19.85 -1.17 7.40
CA ASP A 108 21.30 -1.26 7.16
C ASP A 108 21.96 0.12 7.08
N LEU A 109 21.25 1.11 6.51
CA LEU A 109 21.77 2.48 6.40
C LEU A 109 21.54 3.30 7.68
N GLY A 110 20.75 2.79 8.62
CA GLY A 110 20.40 3.54 9.83
C GLY A 110 19.65 4.82 9.51
N ALA A 111 18.96 4.87 8.36
CA ALA A 111 18.24 6.05 7.90
C ALA A 111 16.81 6.08 8.45
N ASP A 112 16.20 7.26 8.48
CA ASP A 112 14.78 7.40 8.81
C ASP A 112 13.90 7.16 7.60
N ASN A 113 14.43 7.35 6.39
CA ASN A 113 13.72 7.04 5.15
C ASN A 113 14.70 6.62 4.06
N VAL A 114 14.22 5.77 3.14
CA VAL A 114 14.94 5.31 1.95
C VAL A 114 13.90 5.12 0.85
N GLY A 115 13.96 5.94 -0.21
CA GLY A 115 13.01 5.86 -1.29
C GLY A 115 11.57 6.01 -0.80
N ALA A 116 10.74 4.99 -1.03
CA ALA A 116 9.32 5.00 -0.65
C ALA A 116 9.05 4.53 0.78
N VAL A 117 10.09 4.24 1.57
CA VAL A 117 9.99 3.64 2.90
C VAL A 117 10.47 4.62 3.96
N CYS A 118 9.77 4.70 5.07
CA CYS A 118 10.21 5.51 6.22
C CYS A 118 9.78 4.86 7.54
N LYS A 119 10.50 5.23 8.62
CA LYS A 119 10.08 4.88 9.98
C LYS A 119 9.03 5.86 10.47
N THR A 120 8.05 5.35 11.19
CA THR A 120 7.04 6.22 11.81
C THR A 120 7.56 6.86 13.09
#